data_1b0ef05bea3d35641aef19c2fa5b0465
#
_entry.id   1b0ef05bea3d35641aef19c2fa5b0465
#
_cell.length_a   1.000
_cell.length_b   1.000
_cell.length_c   1.000
_cell.angle_alpha   90.00
_cell.angle_beta   90.00
_cell.angle_gamma   90.00
#
_symmetry.space_group_name_H-M   'P 1'
#
loop_
_entity.id
_entity.type
_entity.pdbx_description
1 polymer ?
#
loop_
_entity_poly.entity_id
_entity_poly.type
_entity_poly.pdbx_seq_one_letter_code
_entity_poly.pdbx_strand_id
1 'polypeptide(L)'
;MKGDCYYYRAVIVSLVEDGDLRLENNVPDPLIGQLAVGQEGFVPLHSILMPLVSMPFYLLFRTQGLLLFNILDCMILIVLIFKLNGLFFSHVIAFSTTILYATGTLLLDYTYNYSPDVFSTVLLLAGLYLVLRGKYYWGAIPLGLSIFAKIPNVPLVVVILLYAVFIIWKGDGTNRSIKDDFRKKFTITSITAFIFIVANTPFAYSNYLFFGSPFVTGYQRMAVAGVDGQAVIVDHVNMFNEPLLKGIYQVLFDIGNGILLTNPVLILAFAGIFWIKKVKAQDQMYLILVIGLIQFIMIAKYDAWSTSHFSNRFLMAFIVLSSVFTSNFFSYLSHRYSLEDSIPEQIM
;
A
#
# COMPACT_ATOMS: atom_id res chain seq x y z
N MET A 1 20.63 0.25 8.14
CA MET A 1 19.48 0.96 7.57
C MET A 1 19.96 2.10 6.69
N LYS A 2 19.38 2.29 5.49
CA LYS A 2 19.73 3.37 4.56
C LYS A 2 18.42 3.96 4.02
N GLY A 3 18.51 5.19 3.47
CA GLY A 3 17.33 5.88 2.91
C GLY A 3 16.24 6.16 3.95
N ASP A 4 14.98 6.06 3.56
CA ASP A 4 13.81 6.39 4.41
C ASP A 4 13.79 5.62 5.74
N CYS A 5 14.29 4.37 5.77
CA CYS A 5 14.35 3.55 6.99
C CYS A 5 15.13 4.25 8.13
N TYR A 6 16.14 5.04 7.78
CA TYR A 6 16.91 5.81 8.73
C TYR A 6 16.05 6.91 9.37
N TYR A 7 15.26 7.62 8.57
CA TYR A 7 14.41 8.73 9.06
C TYR A 7 13.22 8.22 9.88
N TYR A 8 12.61 7.10 9.49
CA TYR A 8 11.58 6.45 10.32
C TYR A 8 12.14 6.00 11.67
N ARG A 9 13.40 5.51 11.71
CA ARG A 9 14.07 5.20 12.95
C ARG A 9 14.37 6.46 13.78
N ALA A 10 14.79 7.56 13.14
CA ALA A 10 15.06 8.83 13.82
C ALA A 10 13.82 9.35 14.55
N VAL A 11 12.62 9.22 13.96
CA VAL A 11 11.34 9.55 14.62
C VAL A 11 11.15 8.73 15.90
N ILE A 12 11.47 7.44 15.90
CA ILE A 12 11.33 6.59 17.09
C ILE A 12 12.35 6.99 18.15
N VAL A 13 13.59 7.26 17.75
CA VAL A 13 14.65 7.70 18.66
C VAL A 13 14.25 9.02 19.34
N SER A 14 13.79 10.00 18.55
CA SER A 14 13.31 11.28 19.07
C SER A 14 12.16 11.10 20.06
N LEU A 15 11.15 10.28 19.72
CA LEU A 15 10.03 10.00 20.62
C LEU A 15 10.46 9.31 21.93
N VAL A 16 11.42 8.38 21.88
CA VAL A 16 11.76 7.52 23.02
C VAL A 16 12.86 8.12 23.87
N GLU A 17 13.86 8.77 23.25
CA GLU A 17 15.07 9.26 23.94
C GLU A 17 15.00 10.75 24.26
N ASP A 18 14.35 11.55 23.38
CA ASP A 18 14.24 13.00 23.56
C ASP A 18 12.85 13.42 24.07
N GLY A 19 11.83 12.59 23.85
CA GLY A 19 10.44 12.87 24.26
C GLY A 19 9.73 13.88 23.36
N ASP A 20 10.22 14.09 22.13
CA ASP A 20 9.66 15.03 21.18
C ASP A 20 9.58 14.45 19.76
N LEU A 21 9.30 15.26 18.75
CA LEU A 21 9.25 14.89 17.33
C LEU A 21 10.08 15.87 16.48
N ARG A 22 11.04 16.56 17.09
CA ARG A 22 12.03 17.38 16.42
C ARG A 22 13.20 16.50 16.01
N LEU A 23 13.65 16.63 14.79
CA LEU A 23 14.63 15.68 14.24
C LEU A 23 16.01 16.30 13.99
N GLU A 24 16.25 17.55 14.38
CA GLU A 24 17.52 18.25 14.16
C GLU A 24 18.72 17.52 14.79
N ASN A 25 18.53 16.96 15.99
CA ASN A 25 19.55 16.23 16.74
C ASN A 25 19.64 14.74 16.41
N ASN A 26 18.64 14.20 15.67
CA ASN A 26 18.55 12.78 15.35
C ASN A 26 19.02 12.44 13.92
N VAL A 27 19.30 13.46 13.09
CA VAL A 27 19.77 13.29 11.72
C VAL A 27 21.04 14.11 11.48
N PRO A 28 22.01 13.59 10.69
CA PRO A 28 23.29 14.28 10.45
C PRO A 28 23.13 15.56 9.62
N ASP A 29 22.19 15.56 8.68
CA ASP A 29 21.91 16.68 7.79
C ASP A 29 20.39 16.80 7.56
N PRO A 30 19.75 17.83 8.12
CA PRO A 30 18.31 18.04 7.96
C PRO A 30 17.91 18.56 6.57
N LEU A 31 18.86 19.00 5.73
CA LEU A 31 18.56 19.65 4.46
C LEU A 31 18.69 18.75 3.22
N ILE A 32 18.72 17.45 3.39
CA ILE A 32 18.85 16.49 2.28
C ILE A 32 17.51 16.06 1.66
N GLY A 33 16.42 16.80 1.91
CA GLY A 33 15.11 16.50 1.33
C GLY A 33 14.38 15.30 1.95
N GLN A 34 14.67 15.01 3.23
CA GLN A 34 14.02 13.90 3.97
C GLN A 34 13.30 14.36 5.24
N LEU A 35 13.35 15.65 5.53
CA LEU A 35 12.62 16.30 6.61
C LEU A 35 11.70 17.37 6.05
N ALA A 36 10.73 17.79 6.85
CA ALA A 36 9.83 18.90 6.56
C ALA A 36 10.07 20.05 7.53
N VAL A 37 9.82 21.28 7.06
CA VAL A 37 9.80 22.48 7.91
C VAL A 37 8.47 22.56 8.61
N GLY A 38 8.48 22.29 9.92
CA GLY A 38 7.31 22.40 10.81
C GLY A 38 7.17 23.80 11.41
N GLN A 39 6.22 23.93 12.36
CA GLN A 39 6.00 25.19 13.10
C GLN A 39 7.18 25.53 14.02
N GLU A 40 7.84 24.53 14.58
CA GLU A 40 8.87 24.70 15.61
C GLU A 40 10.19 23.99 15.22
N GLY A 41 10.54 23.93 13.92
CA GLY A 41 11.77 23.32 13.45
C GLY A 41 11.56 22.17 12.46
N PHE A 42 12.54 21.29 12.32
CA PHE A 42 12.45 20.16 11.40
C PHE A 42 11.67 19.00 12.01
N VAL A 43 10.66 18.56 11.28
CA VAL A 43 9.72 17.48 11.66
C VAL A 43 9.74 16.38 10.62
N PRO A 44 9.13 15.20 10.90
CA PRO A 44 9.02 14.11 9.93
C PRO A 44 8.39 14.57 8.60
N LEU A 45 9.06 14.28 7.48
CA LEU A 45 8.51 14.43 6.14
C LEU A 45 7.39 13.42 5.90
N HIS A 46 7.61 12.21 6.35
CA HIS A 46 6.69 11.07 6.20
C HIS A 46 5.81 10.87 7.43
N SER A 47 4.78 10.04 7.25
CA SER A 47 3.88 9.67 8.35
C SER A 47 4.60 9.06 9.55
N ILE A 48 4.09 9.38 10.74
CA ILE A 48 4.57 8.81 12.01
C ILE A 48 3.86 7.52 12.41
N LEU A 49 2.89 7.02 11.64
CA LEU A 49 2.09 5.85 12.03
C LEU A 49 2.96 4.60 12.21
N MET A 50 3.81 4.29 11.22
CA MET A 50 4.70 3.12 11.31
C MET A 50 5.68 3.22 12.48
N PRO A 51 6.37 4.35 12.73
CA PRO A 51 7.12 4.59 13.96
C PRO A 51 6.35 4.31 15.24
N LEU A 52 5.13 4.85 15.36
CA LEU A 52 4.30 4.65 16.56
C LEU A 52 3.93 3.18 16.78
N VAL A 53 3.53 2.47 15.73
CA VAL A 53 3.14 1.05 15.84
C VAL A 53 4.34 0.16 16.13
N SER A 54 5.52 0.48 15.60
CA SER A 54 6.74 -0.30 15.82
C SER A 54 7.53 0.09 17.10
N MET A 55 7.15 1.18 17.77
CA MET A 55 7.82 1.67 18.98
C MET A 55 7.95 0.59 20.09
N PRO A 56 6.94 -0.26 20.39
CA PRO A 56 7.09 -1.33 21.39
C PRO A 56 8.23 -2.30 21.05
N PHE A 57 8.43 -2.60 19.77
CA PHE A 57 9.52 -3.46 19.32
C PHE A 57 10.88 -2.79 19.52
N TYR A 58 10.97 -1.47 19.26
CA TYR A 58 12.18 -0.71 19.53
C TYR A 58 12.52 -0.66 21.03
N LEU A 59 11.53 -0.48 21.88
CA LEU A 59 11.71 -0.46 23.34
C LEU A 59 12.28 -1.79 23.85
N LEU A 60 11.84 -2.92 23.30
CA LEU A 60 12.28 -4.25 23.71
C LEU A 60 13.64 -4.66 23.09
N PHE A 61 13.86 -4.37 21.82
CA PHE A 61 14.98 -4.92 21.06
C PHE A 61 15.77 -3.86 20.28
N ARG A 62 15.54 -2.59 20.55
CA ARG A 62 16.20 -1.47 19.85
C ARG A 62 16.05 -1.61 18.33
N THR A 63 17.11 -1.32 17.57
CA THR A 63 17.09 -1.37 16.09
C THR A 63 16.72 -2.75 15.53
N GLN A 64 17.08 -3.85 16.23
CA GLN A 64 16.68 -5.21 15.80
C GLN A 64 15.18 -5.43 15.93
N GLY A 65 14.52 -4.78 16.90
CA GLY A 65 13.07 -4.81 17.02
C GLY A 65 12.35 -4.24 15.81
N LEU A 66 12.91 -3.22 15.17
CA LEU A 66 12.32 -2.66 13.95
C LEU A 66 12.41 -3.62 12.74
N LEU A 67 13.49 -4.39 12.67
CA LEU A 67 13.61 -5.45 11.65
C LEU A 67 12.63 -6.59 11.95
N LEU A 68 12.49 -6.98 13.21
CA LEU A 68 11.50 -7.99 13.62
C LEU A 68 10.08 -7.54 13.27
N PHE A 69 9.72 -6.28 13.56
CA PHE A 69 8.44 -5.69 13.18
C PHE A 69 8.20 -5.84 11.66
N ASN A 70 9.18 -5.46 10.86
CA ASN A 70 9.07 -5.56 9.40
C ASN A 70 8.95 -7.01 8.90
N ILE A 71 9.65 -7.97 9.51
CA ILE A 71 9.50 -9.39 9.19
C ILE A 71 8.06 -9.85 9.47
N LEU A 72 7.47 -9.43 10.60
CA LEU A 72 6.08 -9.73 10.91
C LEU A 72 5.12 -9.11 9.89
N ASP A 73 5.36 -7.87 9.47
CA ASP A 73 4.58 -7.24 8.39
C ASP A 73 4.66 -8.03 7.08
N CYS A 74 5.85 -8.50 6.69
CA CYS A 74 6.03 -9.35 5.52
C CYS A 74 5.26 -10.68 5.66
N MET A 75 5.29 -11.31 6.82
CA MET A 75 4.53 -12.53 7.09
C MET A 75 3.02 -12.29 6.97
N ILE A 76 2.51 -11.18 7.53
CA ILE A 76 1.11 -10.78 7.39
C ILE A 76 0.76 -10.54 5.92
N LEU A 77 1.64 -9.87 5.18
CA LEU A 77 1.44 -9.62 3.75
C LEU A 77 1.35 -10.91 2.94
N ILE A 78 2.23 -11.88 3.19
CA ILE A 78 2.19 -13.20 2.55
C ILE A 78 0.86 -13.92 2.85
N VAL A 79 0.39 -13.89 4.10
CA VAL A 79 -0.93 -14.45 4.48
C VAL A 79 -2.07 -13.73 3.76
N LEU A 80 -1.99 -12.40 3.62
CA LEU A 80 -3.00 -11.61 2.91
C LEU A 80 -3.00 -11.92 1.41
N ILE A 81 -1.83 -12.12 0.78
CA ILE A 81 -1.73 -12.57 -0.62
C ILE A 81 -2.45 -13.91 -0.78
N PHE A 82 -2.16 -14.89 0.09
CA PHE A 82 -2.83 -16.19 0.08
C PHE A 82 -4.36 -16.05 0.21
N LYS A 83 -4.82 -15.28 1.21
CA LYS A 83 -6.26 -15.06 1.46
C LYS A 83 -6.94 -14.33 0.32
N LEU A 84 -6.29 -13.33 -0.29
CA LEU A 84 -6.85 -12.60 -1.43
C LEU A 84 -7.01 -13.51 -2.64
N ASN A 85 -5.98 -14.28 -2.98
CA ASN A 85 -6.04 -15.24 -4.10
C ASN A 85 -7.07 -16.35 -3.84
N GLY A 86 -7.19 -16.82 -2.59
CA GLY A 86 -8.20 -17.81 -2.17
C GLY A 86 -9.66 -17.33 -2.22
N LEU A 87 -9.91 -16.03 -2.48
CA LEU A 87 -11.27 -15.55 -2.79
C LEU A 87 -11.74 -15.96 -4.18
N PHE A 88 -10.82 -16.21 -5.10
CA PHE A 88 -11.09 -16.37 -6.53
C PHE A 88 -10.72 -17.76 -7.06
N PHE A 89 -9.73 -18.42 -6.42
CA PHE A 89 -9.10 -19.62 -6.94
C PHE A 89 -8.96 -20.69 -5.86
N SER A 90 -8.66 -21.94 -6.30
CA SER A 90 -8.42 -23.06 -5.38
C SER A 90 -7.24 -22.78 -4.44
N HIS A 91 -7.24 -23.43 -3.27
CA HIS A 91 -6.18 -23.26 -2.29
C HIS A 91 -4.79 -23.62 -2.84
N VAL A 92 -4.70 -24.61 -3.74
CA VAL A 92 -3.44 -25.03 -4.37
C VAL A 92 -2.88 -23.90 -5.24
N ILE A 93 -3.72 -23.31 -6.10
CA ILE A 93 -3.34 -22.17 -6.96
C ILE A 93 -2.95 -20.96 -6.10
N ALA A 94 -3.78 -20.63 -5.11
CA ALA A 94 -3.52 -19.52 -4.20
C ALA A 94 -2.19 -19.70 -3.45
N PHE A 95 -1.91 -20.91 -2.95
CA PHE A 95 -0.66 -21.23 -2.24
C PHE A 95 0.55 -21.15 -3.17
N SER A 96 0.49 -21.79 -4.34
CA SER A 96 1.59 -21.78 -5.32
C SER A 96 1.94 -20.36 -5.77
N THR A 97 0.91 -19.55 -6.07
CA THR A 97 1.12 -18.14 -6.43
C THR A 97 1.72 -17.35 -5.25
N THR A 98 1.27 -17.61 -4.03
CA THR A 98 1.79 -16.92 -2.85
C THR A 98 3.27 -17.20 -2.64
N ILE A 99 3.70 -18.47 -2.74
CA ILE A 99 5.12 -18.84 -2.65
C ILE A 99 5.93 -18.16 -3.75
N LEU A 100 5.42 -18.20 -5.00
CA LEU A 100 6.08 -17.57 -6.13
C LEU A 100 6.28 -16.06 -5.92
N TYR A 101 5.29 -15.35 -5.35
CA TYR A 101 5.41 -13.93 -5.05
C TYR A 101 6.30 -13.64 -3.85
N ALA A 102 6.26 -14.46 -2.82
CA ALA A 102 7.11 -14.30 -1.64
C ALA A 102 8.60 -14.46 -1.98
N THR A 103 8.95 -15.31 -2.94
CA THR A 103 10.34 -15.64 -3.28
C THR A 103 10.82 -15.04 -4.60
N GLY A 104 9.92 -14.75 -5.52
CA GLY A 104 10.22 -14.30 -6.89
C GLY A 104 9.96 -12.81 -7.15
N THR A 105 9.71 -12.02 -6.11
CA THR A 105 9.51 -10.57 -6.22
C THR A 105 10.39 -9.79 -5.24
N LEU A 106 10.37 -8.47 -5.37
CA LEU A 106 11.05 -7.56 -4.46
C LEU A 106 10.66 -7.76 -2.98
N LEU A 107 9.58 -8.49 -2.69
CA LEU A 107 9.11 -8.73 -1.34
C LEU A 107 10.17 -9.42 -0.48
N LEU A 108 10.95 -10.33 -1.08
CA LEU A 108 12.06 -11.03 -0.39
C LEU A 108 13.13 -10.04 0.11
N ASP A 109 13.54 -9.07 -0.73
CA ASP A 109 14.55 -8.08 -0.34
C ASP A 109 14.06 -7.13 0.74
N TYR A 110 12.76 -6.80 0.72
CA TYR A 110 12.17 -5.91 1.71
C TYR A 110 11.91 -6.57 3.06
N THR A 111 12.12 -7.87 3.23
CA THR A 111 12.10 -8.52 4.56
C THR A 111 13.21 -8.00 5.47
N TYR A 112 14.35 -7.58 4.92
CA TYR A 112 15.51 -7.10 5.67
C TYR A 112 15.56 -5.58 5.87
N ASN A 113 14.54 -4.87 5.39
CA ASN A 113 14.47 -3.42 5.50
C ASN A 113 13.28 -3.00 6.38
N TYR A 114 13.46 -2.01 7.23
CA TYR A 114 12.36 -1.37 7.95
C TYR A 114 11.58 -0.47 6.98
N SER A 115 10.58 -1.04 6.27
CA SER A 115 9.99 -0.46 5.07
C SER A 115 8.56 0.01 5.25
N PRO A 116 8.28 1.31 5.08
CA PRO A 116 6.92 1.85 5.10
C PRO A 116 6.07 1.32 3.92
N ASP A 117 6.71 0.88 2.84
CA ASP A 117 6.02 0.33 1.66
C ASP A 117 5.35 -1.00 1.99
N VAL A 118 6.02 -1.89 2.74
CA VAL A 118 5.45 -3.15 3.22
C VAL A 118 4.29 -2.86 4.17
N PHE A 119 4.52 -2.06 5.21
CA PHE A 119 3.52 -1.73 6.22
C PHE A 119 2.25 -1.12 5.60
N SER A 120 2.40 -0.11 4.73
CA SER A 120 1.26 0.53 4.07
C SER A 120 0.52 -0.42 3.13
N THR A 121 1.23 -1.34 2.46
CA THR A 121 0.63 -2.37 1.60
C THR A 121 -0.16 -3.40 2.41
N VAL A 122 0.33 -3.79 3.59
CA VAL A 122 -0.43 -4.65 4.53
C VAL A 122 -1.77 -4.02 4.86
N LEU A 123 -1.79 -2.75 5.25
CA LEU A 123 -3.02 -2.03 5.60
C LEU A 123 -3.97 -1.91 4.40
N LEU A 124 -3.45 -1.52 3.23
CA LEU A 124 -4.25 -1.40 2.01
C LEU A 124 -4.87 -2.74 1.62
N LEU A 125 -4.07 -3.81 1.62
CA LEU A 125 -4.52 -5.14 1.23
C LEU A 125 -5.51 -5.75 2.23
N ALA A 126 -5.29 -5.54 3.53
CA ALA A 126 -6.23 -5.95 4.58
C ALA A 126 -7.59 -5.26 4.40
N GLY A 127 -7.57 -3.95 4.14
CA GLY A 127 -8.78 -3.18 3.87
C GLY A 127 -9.52 -3.66 2.62
N LEU A 128 -8.81 -3.83 1.51
CA LEU A 128 -9.37 -4.38 0.26
C LEU A 128 -9.97 -5.77 0.49
N TYR A 129 -9.23 -6.69 1.12
CA TYR A 129 -9.72 -8.03 1.43
C TYR A 129 -11.01 -8.01 2.24
N LEU A 130 -11.10 -7.17 3.27
CA LEU A 130 -12.29 -7.05 4.11
C LEU A 130 -13.48 -6.47 3.32
N VAL A 131 -13.25 -5.48 2.46
CA VAL A 131 -14.29 -4.92 1.57
C VAL A 131 -14.80 -5.99 0.60
N LEU A 132 -13.91 -6.76 -0.04
CA LEU A 132 -14.29 -7.86 -0.95
C LEU A 132 -15.08 -8.98 -0.23
N ARG A 133 -14.88 -9.14 1.09
CA ARG A 133 -15.66 -10.04 1.96
C ARG A 133 -16.97 -9.44 2.48
N GLY A 134 -17.35 -8.23 2.02
CA GLY A 134 -18.54 -7.53 2.51
C GLY A 134 -18.42 -6.99 3.95
N LYS A 135 -17.24 -7.00 4.54
CA LYS A 135 -16.97 -6.49 5.90
C LYS A 135 -16.58 -5.01 5.86
N TYR A 136 -17.47 -4.16 5.35
CA TYR A 136 -17.17 -2.75 5.03
C TYR A 136 -16.70 -1.94 6.24
N TYR A 137 -17.33 -2.09 7.42
CA TYR A 137 -16.94 -1.40 8.65
C TYR A 137 -15.50 -1.72 9.05
N TRP A 138 -15.17 -3.01 9.05
CA TRP A 138 -13.83 -3.47 9.40
C TRP A 138 -12.79 -3.11 8.33
N GLY A 139 -13.19 -3.06 7.07
CA GLY A 139 -12.33 -2.65 5.96
C GLY A 139 -11.99 -1.16 6.00
N ALA A 140 -12.90 -0.32 6.47
CA ALA A 140 -12.71 1.12 6.56
C ALA A 140 -11.55 1.53 7.50
N ILE A 141 -11.29 0.75 8.56
CA ILE A 141 -10.21 1.02 9.52
C ILE A 141 -8.83 0.92 8.83
N PRO A 142 -8.41 -0.25 8.30
CA PRO A 142 -7.10 -0.35 7.67
C PRO A 142 -6.98 0.49 6.40
N LEU A 143 -8.06 0.78 5.67
CA LEU A 143 -8.04 1.72 4.54
C LEU A 143 -7.71 3.14 5.01
N GLY A 144 -8.34 3.63 6.08
CA GLY A 144 -8.00 4.92 6.65
C GLY A 144 -6.56 4.97 7.15
N LEU A 145 -6.13 3.96 7.91
CA LEU A 145 -4.76 3.86 8.40
C LEU A 145 -3.74 3.72 7.26
N SER A 146 -4.11 3.15 6.10
CA SER A 146 -3.20 3.05 4.94
C SER A 146 -2.88 4.42 4.33
N ILE A 147 -3.81 5.35 4.37
CA ILE A 147 -3.59 6.76 3.98
C ILE A 147 -2.64 7.43 4.99
N PHE A 148 -2.89 7.23 6.29
CA PHE A 148 -1.99 7.74 7.32
C PHE A 148 -0.59 7.13 7.18
N ALA A 149 -0.46 5.83 6.89
CA ALA A 149 0.84 5.20 6.65
C ALA A 149 1.56 5.78 5.40
N LYS A 150 0.80 6.04 4.32
CA LYS A 150 1.37 6.53 3.05
C LYS A 150 0.32 7.28 2.23
N ILE A 151 0.48 8.60 2.11
CA ILE A 151 -0.43 9.49 1.37
C ILE A 151 -0.71 9.04 -0.07
N PRO A 152 0.26 8.53 -0.86
CA PRO A 152 0.01 7.99 -2.19
C PRO A 152 -1.05 6.88 -2.29
N ASN A 153 -1.49 6.30 -1.17
CA ASN A 153 -2.61 5.36 -1.15
C ASN A 153 -3.98 6.02 -1.31
N VAL A 154 -4.10 7.35 -1.19
CA VAL A 154 -5.39 8.08 -1.31
C VAL A 154 -6.18 7.67 -2.54
N PRO A 155 -5.67 7.76 -3.79
CA PRO A 155 -6.45 7.41 -4.98
C PRO A 155 -6.88 5.94 -5.00
N LEU A 156 -6.05 5.03 -4.46
CA LEU A 156 -6.35 3.60 -4.38
C LEU A 156 -7.51 3.35 -3.41
N VAL A 157 -7.44 3.97 -2.23
CA VAL A 157 -8.49 3.85 -1.19
C VAL A 157 -9.80 4.44 -1.66
N VAL A 158 -9.78 5.59 -2.36
CA VAL A 158 -10.99 6.20 -2.94
C VAL A 158 -11.69 5.22 -3.88
N VAL A 159 -10.97 4.55 -4.76
CA VAL A 159 -11.55 3.56 -5.69
C VAL A 159 -12.14 2.36 -4.93
N ILE A 160 -11.46 1.88 -3.87
CA ILE A 160 -11.99 0.77 -3.06
C ILE A 160 -13.28 1.18 -2.34
N LEU A 161 -13.35 2.40 -1.80
CA LEU A 161 -14.54 2.90 -1.12
C LEU A 161 -15.69 3.16 -2.09
N LEU A 162 -15.43 3.69 -3.28
CA LEU A 162 -16.43 3.86 -4.33
C LEU A 162 -17.00 2.50 -4.77
N TYR A 163 -16.15 1.49 -4.91
CA TYR A 163 -16.60 0.13 -5.18
C TYR A 163 -17.44 -0.44 -4.03
N ALA A 164 -17.05 -0.23 -2.77
CA ALA A 164 -17.85 -0.64 -1.61
C ALA A 164 -19.26 -0.02 -1.64
N VAL A 165 -19.33 1.30 -1.90
CA VAL A 165 -20.61 2.01 -2.07
C VAL A 165 -21.41 1.40 -3.23
N PHE A 166 -20.79 1.21 -4.39
CA PHE A 166 -21.45 0.59 -5.55
C PHE A 166 -22.05 -0.76 -5.21
N ILE A 167 -21.32 -1.66 -4.54
CA ILE A 167 -21.85 -2.99 -4.17
C ILE A 167 -22.96 -2.89 -3.13
N ILE A 168 -22.83 -2.04 -2.11
CA ILE A 168 -23.89 -1.81 -1.11
C ILE A 168 -25.18 -1.36 -1.80
N TRP A 169 -25.08 -0.50 -2.81
CA TRP A 169 -26.24 0.08 -3.48
C TRP A 169 -26.79 -0.78 -4.64
N LYS A 170 -25.98 -1.65 -5.26
CA LYS A 170 -26.41 -2.60 -6.30
C LYS A 170 -27.51 -3.55 -5.78
N GLY A 171 -27.48 -3.94 -4.50
CA GLY A 171 -28.52 -4.73 -3.82
C GLY A 171 -28.57 -6.19 -4.24
N ASP A 172 -29.20 -7.01 -3.39
CA ASP A 172 -29.30 -8.47 -3.60
C ASP A 172 -30.57 -8.90 -4.35
N GLY A 173 -31.34 -7.97 -4.93
CA GLY A 173 -32.59 -8.28 -5.63
C GLY A 173 -33.68 -8.91 -4.76
N THR A 174 -33.55 -8.83 -3.40
CA THR A 174 -34.53 -9.40 -2.47
C THR A 174 -35.79 -8.54 -2.41
N ASN A 175 -36.98 -9.18 -2.36
CA ASN A 175 -38.32 -8.56 -2.27
C ASN A 175 -38.55 -7.79 -0.95
N ARG A 176 -37.68 -6.86 -0.58
CA ARG A 176 -37.88 -5.97 0.58
C ARG A 176 -38.60 -4.68 0.17
N SER A 177 -39.29 -4.08 1.14
CA SER A 177 -39.81 -2.72 0.95
C SER A 177 -38.69 -1.78 0.49
N ILE A 178 -38.91 -1.03 -0.58
CA ILE A 178 -37.93 -0.07 -1.14
C ILE A 178 -37.39 0.88 -0.05
N LYS A 179 -38.25 1.30 0.89
CA LYS A 179 -37.90 2.19 1.99
C LYS A 179 -36.95 1.55 3.01
N ASP A 180 -37.15 0.28 3.35
CA ASP A 180 -36.31 -0.45 4.30
C ASP A 180 -34.95 -0.80 3.68
N ASP A 181 -34.91 -1.11 2.40
CA ASP A 181 -33.68 -1.36 1.66
C ASP A 181 -32.82 -0.08 1.58
N PHE A 182 -33.43 1.06 1.23
CA PHE A 182 -32.74 2.35 1.19
C PHE A 182 -32.17 2.73 2.57
N ARG A 183 -32.97 2.64 3.64
CA ARG A 183 -32.53 2.96 5.00
C ARG A 183 -31.32 2.10 5.42
N LYS A 184 -31.37 0.79 5.13
CA LYS A 184 -30.29 -0.14 5.45
C LYS A 184 -29.00 0.24 4.72
N LYS A 185 -29.06 0.45 3.40
CA LYS A 185 -27.92 0.82 2.55
C LYS A 185 -27.31 2.15 2.99
N PHE A 186 -28.13 3.14 3.24
CA PHE A 186 -27.72 4.44 3.76
C PHE A 186 -27.00 4.31 5.11
N THR A 187 -27.56 3.52 6.04
CA THR A 187 -26.93 3.27 7.36
C THR A 187 -25.56 2.62 7.22
N ILE A 188 -25.43 1.57 6.38
CA ILE A 188 -24.16 0.89 6.17
C ILE A 188 -23.13 1.85 5.59
N THR A 189 -23.49 2.61 4.56
CA THR A 189 -22.60 3.59 3.92
C THR A 189 -22.14 4.67 4.91
N SER A 190 -23.10 5.24 5.68
CA SER A 190 -22.79 6.31 6.65
C SER A 190 -21.88 5.84 7.78
N ILE A 191 -22.13 4.63 8.34
CA ILE A 191 -21.26 4.06 9.38
C ILE A 191 -19.88 3.77 8.82
N THR A 192 -19.78 3.21 7.61
CA THR A 192 -18.49 2.95 6.95
C THR A 192 -17.70 4.23 6.74
N ALA A 193 -18.35 5.28 6.23
CA ALA A 193 -17.74 6.61 6.05
C ALA A 193 -17.31 7.23 7.39
N PHE A 194 -18.14 7.14 8.42
CA PHE A 194 -17.80 7.63 9.75
C PHE A 194 -16.56 6.93 10.33
N ILE A 195 -16.51 5.60 10.28
CA ILE A 195 -15.35 4.81 10.74
C ILE A 195 -14.09 5.19 9.96
N PHE A 196 -14.20 5.36 8.64
CA PHE A 196 -13.09 5.80 7.80
C PHE A 196 -12.57 7.17 8.20
N ILE A 197 -13.46 8.15 8.46
CA ILE A 197 -13.08 9.49 8.91
C ILE A 197 -12.38 9.42 10.26
N VAL A 198 -12.92 8.65 11.21
CA VAL A 198 -12.31 8.46 12.54
C VAL A 198 -10.92 7.83 12.41
N ALA A 199 -10.74 6.84 11.54
CA ALA A 199 -9.44 6.20 11.30
C ALA A 199 -8.39 7.17 10.70
N ASN A 200 -8.83 8.24 10.01
CA ASN A 200 -7.94 9.28 9.47
C ASN A 200 -7.71 10.47 10.42
N THR A 201 -8.48 10.58 11.51
CA THR A 201 -8.33 11.69 12.46
C THR A 201 -6.91 11.81 13.02
N PRO A 202 -6.19 10.73 13.41
CA PRO A 202 -4.82 10.84 13.89
C PRO A 202 -3.87 11.43 12.84
N PHE A 203 -4.07 11.15 11.55
CA PHE A 203 -3.30 11.75 10.46
C PHE A 203 -3.54 13.26 10.36
N ALA A 204 -4.80 13.68 10.33
CA ALA A 204 -5.17 15.08 10.29
C ALA A 204 -4.65 15.84 11.53
N TYR A 205 -4.71 15.20 12.71
CA TYR A 205 -4.20 15.76 13.95
C TYR A 205 -2.67 15.90 13.96
N SER A 206 -1.93 14.91 13.48
CA SER A 206 -0.47 15.00 13.36
C SER A 206 -0.05 16.13 12.40
N ASN A 207 -0.74 16.29 11.28
CA ASN A 207 -0.50 17.41 10.36
C ASN A 207 -0.78 18.77 11.01
N TYR A 208 -1.87 18.88 11.79
CA TYR A 208 -2.17 20.09 12.53
C TYR A 208 -1.07 20.44 13.54
N LEU A 209 -0.58 19.46 14.28
CA LEU A 209 0.51 19.66 15.24
C LEU A 209 1.81 20.13 14.56
N PHE A 210 2.16 19.50 13.41
CA PHE A 210 3.42 19.83 12.74
C PHE A 210 3.35 21.13 11.93
N PHE A 211 2.22 21.36 11.23
CA PHE A 211 2.13 22.39 10.19
C PHE A 211 1.05 23.44 10.45
N GLY A 212 0.30 23.36 11.56
CA GLY A 212 -0.80 24.28 11.90
C GLY A 212 -2.06 24.08 11.07
N SER A 213 -2.10 23.05 10.19
CA SER A 213 -3.26 22.76 9.36
C SER A 213 -3.41 21.25 9.15
N PRO A 214 -4.62 20.66 9.28
CA PRO A 214 -4.84 19.23 9.05
C PRO A 214 -4.66 18.80 7.58
N PHE A 215 -4.65 19.75 6.64
CA PHE A 215 -4.56 19.49 5.19
C PHE A 215 -3.16 19.74 4.62
N VAL A 216 -2.24 20.31 5.39
CA VAL A 216 -0.83 20.46 4.99
C VAL A 216 -0.05 19.23 5.45
N THR A 217 0.75 18.68 4.57
CA THR A 217 1.55 17.49 4.81
C THR A 217 3.03 17.80 4.69
N GLY A 218 3.89 16.93 5.20
CA GLY A 218 5.34 17.07 5.05
C GLY A 218 5.79 17.18 3.59
N TYR A 219 5.10 16.51 2.68
CA TYR A 219 5.42 16.59 1.25
C TYR A 219 5.29 17.99 0.62
N GLN A 220 4.48 18.87 1.21
CA GLN A 220 4.35 20.27 0.81
C GLN A 220 5.35 21.19 1.51
N ARG A 221 6.13 20.66 2.43
CA ARG A 221 7.07 21.40 3.31
C ARG A 221 8.47 20.79 3.34
N MET A 222 8.84 20.03 2.31
CA MET A 222 10.13 19.34 2.25
C MET A 222 11.30 20.34 2.32
N ALA A 223 12.23 20.11 3.24
CA ALA A 223 13.42 20.93 3.44
C ALA A 223 14.56 20.45 2.54
N VAL A 224 15.12 21.34 1.74
CA VAL A 224 16.32 21.11 0.94
C VAL A 224 17.33 22.24 1.17
N ALA A 225 18.62 21.98 0.94
CA ALA A 225 19.64 23.01 0.97
C ALA A 225 19.48 23.95 -0.22
N GLY A 226 19.34 25.25 0.07
CA GLY A 226 19.45 26.31 -0.93
C GLY A 226 20.90 26.57 -1.36
N VAL A 227 21.09 27.44 -2.33
CA VAL A 227 22.43 27.81 -2.87
C VAL A 227 23.33 28.45 -1.79
N ASP A 228 22.72 29.10 -0.82
CA ASP A 228 23.36 29.76 0.33
C ASP A 228 23.49 28.85 1.57
N GLY A 229 23.09 27.56 1.45
CA GLY A 229 23.07 26.61 2.56
C GLY A 229 21.91 26.78 3.54
N GLN A 230 20.98 27.72 3.29
CA GLN A 230 19.76 27.86 4.08
C GLN A 230 18.69 26.86 3.65
N ALA A 231 17.73 26.57 4.53
CA ALA A 231 16.61 25.69 4.21
C ALA A 231 15.66 26.37 3.19
N VAL A 232 15.43 25.69 2.07
CA VAL A 232 14.41 26.04 1.10
C VAL A 232 13.29 25.01 1.16
N ILE A 233 12.03 25.50 1.18
CA ILE A 233 10.87 24.63 1.15
C ILE A 233 10.53 24.27 -0.30
N VAL A 234 10.48 22.98 -0.59
CA VAL A 234 10.07 22.44 -1.90
C VAL A 234 8.78 21.64 -1.72
N ASP A 235 7.82 21.86 -2.63
CA ASP A 235 6.61 21.06 -2.70
C ASP A 235 6.87 19.80 -3.55
N HIS A 236 6.81 18.64 -2.91
CA HIS A 236 7.02 17.35 -3.54
C HIS A 236 5.95 16.99 -4.59
N VAL A 237 4.78 17.64 -4.55
CA VAL A 237 3.71 17.44 -5.54
C VAL A 237 4.18 17.83 -6.94
N ASN A 238 5.11 18.78 -7.03
CA ASN A 238 5.72 19.19 -8.31
C ASN A 238 6.64 18.14 -8.95
N MET A 239 6.85 16.98 -8.31
CA MET A 239 7.67 15.89 -8.86
C MET A 239 6.88 14.89 -9.73
N PHE A 240 5.62 15.17 -10.09
CA PHE A 240 4.81 14.31 -10.96
C PHE A 240 4.76 14.84 -12.41
N ASN A 241 5.94 15.17 -12.98
CA ASN A 241 6.09 15.82 -14.28
C ASN A 241 6.65 14.91 -15.38
N GLU A 242 7.05 13.66 -15.07
CA GLU A 242 7.63 12.76 -16.06
C GLU A 242 6.64 12.55 -17.23
N PRO A 243 7.07 12.65 -18.51
CA PRO A 243 6.25 12.30 -19.66
C PRO A 243 5.76 10.85 -19.55
N LEU A 244 4.43 10.64 -19.61
CA LEU A 244 3.80 9.37 -19.27
C LEU A 244 4.39 8.15 -20.01
N LEU A 245 4.58 8.26 -21.34
CA LEU A 245 5.12 7.15 -22.14
C LEU A 245 6.57 6.84 -21.77
N LYS A 246 7.38 7.86 -21.49
CA LYS A 246 8.75 7.69 -21.02
C LYS A 246 8.77 7.02 -19.64
N GLY A 247 7.95 7.51 -18.71
CA GLY A 247 7.83 6.92 -17.38
C GLY A 247 7.34 5.46 -17.41
N ILE A 248 6.34 5.13 -18.25
CA ILE A 248 5.88 3.74 -18.44
C ILE A 248 7.04 2.87 -18.92
N TYR A 249 7.79 3.32 -19.96
CA TYR A 249 8.92 2.55 -20.48
C TYR A 249 9.99 2.32 -19.41
N GLN A 250 10.37 3.39 -18.68
CA GLN A 250 11.38 3.31 -17.63
C GLN A 250 10.94 2.41 -16.49
N VAL A 251 9.73 2.59 -15.97
CA VAL A 251 9.19 1.77 -14.86
C VAL A 251 9.13 0.28 -15.24
N LEU A 252 8.88 -0.06 -16.51
CA LEU A 252 8.84 -1.44 -16.96
C LEU A 252 10.23 -2.03 -17.21
N PHE A 253 11.13 -1.28 -17.86
CA PHE A 253 12.31 -1.84 -18.52
C PHE A 253 13.66 -1.26 -18.08
N ASP A 254 13.69 -0.30 -17.14
CA ASP A 254 14.98 0.19 -16.61
C ASP A 254 15.80 -0.95 -16.02
N ILE A 255 17.12 -0.94 -16.34
CA ILE A 255 18.01 -2.05 -16.00
C ILE A 255 18.15 -2.25 -14.48
N GLY A 256 18.15 -1.16 -13.69
CA GLY A 256 18.32 -1.22 -12.23
C GLY A 256 17.01 -1.37 -11.46
N ASN A 257 15.96 -0.70 -11.92
CA ASN A 257 14.73 -0.52 -11.16
C ASN A 257 13.46 -0.91 -11.93
N GLY A 258 13.57 -1.35 -13.20
CA GLY A 258 12.42 -1.77 -14.00
C GLY A 258 11.75 -3.02 -13.41
N ILE A 259 10.42 -2.94 -13.26
CA ILE A 259 9.67 -3.99 -12.55
C ILE A 259 9.65 -5.34 -13.24
N LEU A 260 9.75 -5.38 -14.58
CA LEU A 260 9.78 -6.65 -15.31
C LEU A 260 11.11 -7.38 -15.16
N LEU A 261 12.21 -6.64 -15.04
CA LEU A 261 13.54 -7.23 -14.84
C LEU A 261 13.74 -7.67 -13.39
N THR A 262 13.24 -6.90 -12.45
CA THR A 262 13.38 -7.18 -11.01
C THR A 262 12.30 -8.10 -10.45
N ASN A 263 11.16 -8.24 -11.14
CA ASN A 263 10.04 -9.11 -10.75
C ASN A 263 9.49 -9.85 -11.98
N PRO A 264 10.24 -10.78 -12.58
CA PRO A 264 9.86 -11.44 -13.85
C PRO A 264 8.53 -12.21 -13.77
N VAL A 265 8.09 -12.59 -12.58
CA VAL A 265 6.78 -13.22 -12.34
C VAL A 265 5.61 -12.35 -12.84
N LEU A 266 5.78 -11.04 -12.97
CA LEU A 266 4.75 -10.14 -13.50
C LEU A 266 4.36 -10.44 -14.95
N ILE A 267 5.23 -11.10 -15.72
CA ILE A 267 4.90 -11.56 -17.09
C ILE A 267 3.70 -12.51 -17.05
N LEU A 268 3.64 -13.39 -16.03
CA LEU A 268 2.51 -14.31 -15.84
C LEU A 268 1.23 -13.55 -15.44
N ALA A 269 1.38 -12.49 -14.64
CA ALA A 269 0.24 -11.64 -14.29
C ALA A 269 -0.32 -10.93 -15.52
N PHE A 270 0.52 -10.34 -16.36
CA PHE A 270 0.06 -9.72 -17.62
C PHE A 270 -0.65 -10.74 -18.51
N ALA A 271 -0.11 -11.96 -18.64
CA ALA A 271 -0.80 -13.03 -19.35
C ALA A 271 -2.19 -13.31 -18.74
N GLY A 272 -2.30 -13.39 -17.40
CA GLY A 272 -3.55 -13.67 -16.70
C GLY A 272 -4.65 -12.63 -16.88
N ILE A 273 -4.32 -11.37 -17.17
CA ILE A 273 -5.31 -10.31 -17.42
C ILE A 273 -6.25 -10.68 -18.61
N PHE A 274 -5.73 -11.36 -19.63
CA PHE A 274 -6.54 -11.72 -20.81
C PHE A 274 -7.68 -12.69 -20.51
N TRP A 275 -7.64 -13.41 -19.37
CA TRP A 275 -8.68 -14.37 -18.99
C TRP A 275 -9.62 -13.89 -17.87
N ILE A 276 -9.59 -12.60 -17.48
CA ILE A 276 -10.49 -12.06 -16.45
C ILE A 276 -11.96 -12.40 -16.73
N LYS A 277 -12.38 -12.33 -18.00
CA LYS A 277 -13.78 -12.61 -18.39
C LYS A 277 -14.25 -14.06 -18.11
N LYS A 278 -13.33 -14.98 -17.80
CA LYS A 278 -13.66 -16.37 -17.47
C LYS A 278 -13.91 -16.58 -15.97
N VAL A 279 -13.61 -15.61 -15.14
CA VAL A 279 -13.79 -15.68 -13.68
C VAL A 279 -15.19 -15.23 -13.31
N LYS A 280 -15.87 -15.93 -12.38
CA LYS A 280 -17.22 -15.53 -11.92
C LYS A 280 -17.24 -14.15 -11.25
N ALA A 281 -16.18 -13.79 -10.53
CA ALA A 281 -16.04 -12.52 -9.81
C ALA A 281 -15.34 -11.43 -10.65
N GLN A 282 -15.77 -11.24 -11.90
CA GLN A 282 -15.15 -10.30 -12.85
C GLN A 282 -15.09 -8.87 -12.30
N ASP A 283 -16.16 -8.38 -11.66
CA ASP A 283 -16.23 -7.01 -11.11
C ASP A 283 -15.11 -6.76 -10.08
N GLN A 284 -14.81 -7.77 -9.24
CA GLN A 284 -13.73 -7.70 -8.25
C GLN A 284 -12.34 -7.76 -8.91
N MET A 285 -12.18 -8.57 -9.94
CA MET A 285 -10.94 -8.62 -10.72
C MET A 285 -10.66 -7.30 -11.44
N TYR A 286 -11.69 -6.67 -12.03
CA TYR A 286 -11.56 -5.35 -12.64
C TYR A 286 -11.24 -4.25 -11.60
N LEU A 287 -11.83 -4.32 -10.40
CA LEU A 287 -11.45 -3.42 -9.31
C LEU A 287 -9.95 -3.52 -9.03
N ILE A 288 -9.42 -4.73 -8.84
CA ILE A 288 -7.99 -4.97 -8.56
C ILE A 288 -7.12 -4.44 -9.71
N LEU A 289 -7.54 -4.65 -10.96
CA LEU A 289 -6.84 -4.12 -12.13
C LEU A 289 -6.81 -2.58 -12.13
N VAL A 290 -7.94 -1.94 -11.85
CA VAL A 290 -8.03 -0.46 -11.81
C VAL A 290 -7.14 0.10 -10.71
N ILE A 291 -7.15 -0.49 -9.49
CA ILE A 291 -6.28 -0.07 -8.40
C ILE A 291 -4.80 -0.17 -8.82
N GLY A 292 -4.42 -1.30 -9.40
CA GLY A 292 -3.05 -1.52 -9.90
C GLY A 292 -2.66 -0.50 -10.98
N LEU A 293 -3.53 -0.26 -11.96
CA LEU A 293 -3.27 0.70 -13.04
C LEU A 293 -3.13 2.13 -12.52
N ILE A 294 -3.95 2.55 -11.56
CA ILE A 294 -3.85 3.88 -10.94
C ILE A 294 -2.48 4.04 -10.28
N GLN A 295 -2.06 3.06 -9.47
CA GLN A 295 -0.74 3.12 -8.84
C GLN A 295 0.39 3.14 -9.88
N PHE A 296 0.30 2.28 -10.89
CA PHE A 296 1.30 2.22 -11.96
C PHE A 296 1.43 3.56 -12.72
N ILE A 297 0.30 4.15 -13.13
CA ILE A 297 0.28 5.44 -13.83
C ILE A 297 0.83 6.56 -12.93
N MET A 298 0.46 6.56 -11.66
CA MET A 298 0.95 7.55 -10.69
C MET A 298 2.48 7.49 -10.57
N ILE A 299 3.05 6.29 -10.46
CA ILE A 299 4.51 6.12 -10.35
C ILE A 299 5.21 6.38 -11.69
N ALA A 300 4.59 6.07 -12.83
CA ALA A 300 5.13 6.42 -14.15
C ALA A 300 5.20 7.95 -14.37
N LYS A 301 4.39 8.72 -13.66
CA LYS A 301 4.45 10.19 -13.67
C LYS A 301 5.43 10.79 -12.68
N TYR A 302 5.95 9.99 -11.73
CA TYR A 302 6.79 10.48 -10.64
C TYR A 302 8.26 10.53 -11.04
N ASP A 303 8.88 11.72 -11.05
CA ASP A 303 10.25 11.97 -11.53
C ASP A 303 11.31 11.21 -10.72
N ALA A 304 11.09 11.07 -9.41
CA ALA A 304 12.04 10.43 -8.49
C ALA A 304 11.78 8.94 -8.27
N TRP A 305 11.06 8.27 -9.17
CA TRP A 305 10.75 6.83 -9.06
C TRP A 305 12.02 5.95 -9.00
N SER A 306 13.12 6.38 -9.62
CA SER A 306 14.39 5.66 -9.68
C SER A 306 15.28 5.81 -8.45
N THR A 307 14.90 6.64 -7.48
CA THR A 307 15.67 6.85 -6.23
C THR A 307 15.60 5.67 -5.27
N SER A 308 14.79 4.66 -5.56
CA SER A 308 14.75 3.44 -4.76
C SER A 308 16.01 2.58 -5.01
N HIS A 309 16.54 1.98 -3.93
CA HIS A 309 17.81 1.26 -3.99
C HIS A 309 17.75 -0.09 -4.69
N PHE A 310 16.57 -0.71 -4.77
CA PHE A 310 16.35 -1.99 -5.44
C PHE A 310 14.91 -2.09 -5.91
N SER A 311 14.71 -2.38 -7.19
CA SER A 311 13.41 -2.44 -7.82
C SER A 311 12.55 -1.19 -7.53
N ASN A 312 11.36 -1.10 -8.09
CA ASN A 312 10.48 0.02 -7.81
C ASN A 312 9.56 -0.29 -6.61
N ARG A 313 10.05 -0.05 -5.39
CA ARG A 313 9.29 -0.26 -4.13
C ARG A 313 7.98 0.52 -4.07
N PHE A 314 7.91 1.66 -4.77
CA PHE A 314 6.69 2.45 -4.82
C PHE A 314 5.52 1.71 -5.49
N LEU A 315 5.82 0.63 -6.23
CA LEU A 315 4.85 -0.28 -6.83
C LEU A 315 4.59 -1.55 -6.01
N MET A 316 4.95 -1.58 -4.72
CA MET A 316 4.77 -2.76 -3.86
C MET A 316 3.31 -3.27 -3.90
N ALA A 317 2.32 -2.40 -3.73
CA ALA A 317 0.92 -2.81 -3.76
C ALA A 317 0.49 -3.29 -5.17
N PHE A 318 0.96 -2.65 -6.25
CA PHE A 318 0.73 -3.12 -7.62
C PHE A 318 1.28 -4.54 -7.82
N ILE A 319 2.53 -4.79 -7.40
CA ILE A 319 3.17 -6.10 -7.53
C ILE A 319 2.37 -7.14 -6.74
N VAL A 320 2.01 -6.87 -5.50
CA VAL A 320 1.23 -7.80 -4.67
C VAL A 320 -0.15 -8.07 -5.24
N LEU A 321 -0.86 -7.04 -5.70
CA LEU A 321 -2.19 -7.18 -6.31
C LEU A 321 -2.15 -7.95 -7.63
N SER A 322 -1.04 -7.86 -8.38
CA SER A 322 -0.87 -8.59 -9.64
C SER A 322 -0.85 -10.11 -9.43
N SER A 323 -0.62 -10.60 -8.20
CA SER A 323 -0.70 -12.03 -7.86
C SER A 323 -2.04 -12.66 -8.24
N VAL A 324 -3.13 -11.89 -8.16
CA VAL A 324 -4.46 -12.36 -8.52
C VAL A 324 -4.55 -12.72 -10.00
N PHE A 325 -3.87 -11.97 -10.86
CA PHE A 325 -3.81 -12.28 -12.30
C PHE A 325 -2.89 -13.45 -12.60
N THR A 326 -1.79 -13.62 -11.86
CA THR A 326 -0.94 -14.82 -11.96
C THR A 326 -1.72 -16.07 -11.55
N SER A 327 -2.52 -16.01 -10.48
CA SER A 327 -3.43 -17.10 -10.10
C SER A 327 -4.47 -17.38 -11.19
N ASN A 328 -4.99 -16.34 -11.86
CA ASN A 328 -5.90 -16.51 -12.98
C ASN A 328 -5.25 -17.22 -14.16
N PHE A 329 -3.99 -16.91 -14.45
CA PHE A 329 -3.21 -17.61 -15.47
C PHE A 329 -3.04 -19.09 -15.12
N PHE A 330 -2.67 -19.41 -13.89
CA PHE A 330 -2.53 -20.80 -13.44
C PHE A 330 -3.86 -21.57 -13.46
N SER A 331 -4.96 -20.92 -13.05
CA SER A 331 -6.31 -21.50 -13.14
C SER A 331 -6.69 -21.83 -14.59
N TYR A 332 -6.39 -20.92 -15.52
CA TYR A 332 -6.60 -21.17 -16.94
C TYR A 332 -5.79 -22.39 -17.46
N LEU A 333 -4.51 -22.50 -17.09
CA LEU A 333 -3.68 -23.63 -17.46
C LEU A 333 -4.18 -24.95 -16.85
N SER A 334 -4.57 -24.93 -15.57
CA SER A 334 -5.11 -26.09 -14.86
C SER A 334 -6.33 -26.66 -15.58
N HIS A 335 -7.32 -25.82 -15.90
CA HIS A 335 -8.51 -26.23 -16.64
C HIS A 335 -8.19 -26.74 -18.05
N ARG A 336 -7.22 -26.12 -18.74
CA ARG A 336 -6.86 -26.53 -20.11
C ARG A 336 -6.19 -27.91 -20.17
N TYR A 337 -5.41 -28.24 -19.13
CA TYR A 337 -4.64 -29.50 -19.11
C TYR A 337 -5.25 -30.55 -18.18
N SER A 338 -6.48 -30.36 -17.69
CA SER A 338 -7.20 -31.26 -16.76
C SER A 338 -6.40 -31.63 -15.52
N LEU A 339 -5.54 -30.73 -15.05
CA LEU A 339 -4.69 -30.97 -13.89
C LEU A 339 -5.51 -30.95 -12.57
N GLU A 340 -6.70 -30.34 -12.56
CA GLU A 340 -7.61 -30.31 -11.39
C GLU A 340 -8.52 -31.53 -11.31
N ASP A 341 -8.84 -32.20 -12.41
CA ASP A 341 -9.71 -33.39 -12.42
C ASP A 341 -9.09 -34.61 -11.72
N SER A 342 -7.81 -34.52 -11.34
CA SER A 342 -7.08 -35.59 -10.65
C SER A 342 -7.02 -35.43 -9.10
N ILE A 343 -7.58 -34.36 -8.55
CA ILE A 343 -7.62 -34.14 -7.08
C ILE A 343 -8.99 -34.61 -6.58
N PRO A 344 -9.06 -35.64 -5.70
CA PRO A 344 -10.34 -36.12 -5.17
C PRO A 344 -11.08 -35.00 -4.41
N GLU A 345 -12.40 -34.85 -4.64
CA GLU A 345 -13.31 -33.91 -3.94
C GLU A 345 -13.34 -34.07 -2.41
N GLN A 346 -12.61 -35.02 -1.85
CA GLN A 346 -12.63 -35.34 -0.40
C GLN A 346 -11.80 -34.41 0.48
N ILE A 347 -11.19 -33.34 -0.07
CA ILE A 347 -10.38 -32.38 0.70
C ILE A 347 -10.96 -30.94 0.65
N MET A 348 -12.18 -30.79 0.10
CA MET A 348 -12.90 -29.50 0.13
C MET A 348 -13.80 -29.38 1.37
#